data_3da3af1584ddf0d6a4548d6b297882e5
#
_entry.id   3da3af1584ddf0d6a4548d6b297882e5
#
_cell.length_a   1.000
_cell.length_b   1.000
_cell.length_c   1.000
_cell.angle_alpha   90.00
_cell.angle_beta   90.00
_cell.angle_gamma   90.00
#
_symmetry.space_group_name_H-M   'P 1'
#
loop_
_entity.id
_entity.type
_entity.pdbx_description
1 polymer ?
#
loop_
_entity_poly.entity_id
_entity_poly.type
_entity_poly.pdbx_seq_one_letter_code
_entity_poly.pdbx_strand_id
1 'polypeptide(L)'
;QPEGDHKAGVVWHTQGSGKSLSMVFYTGKVVQKLNNPTIVVITDRNDLDDQLFDTFAASKQLLRQTPVQAENRDELKKLLKVASGGVIFTTIQKFQPETGNVYDTLTDRSNVIVIADEAHRTQYGFKAKTVEVRNEADEVIGSEIKYGFAKYLRDALPNATYLGFTGTPIEATDVNTPAVFGHYVDIYDIAQAVADGATVRIFYESRLAKIDLSDNGRELVEELDKELSQDDLTDVQKAKAKWTQLEALIGSPNRLKNIAKDIVTHFETRQQVFEG
;
A
#
# COMPACT_ATOMS: atom_id res chain seq x y z
N GLN A 1 -9.56 18.56 17.94
CA GLN A 1 -10.34 19.82 18.03
C GLN A 1 -11.30 19.89 16.84
N PRO A 2 -12.59 20.23 17.03
CA PRO A 2 -13.56 20.30 15.92
C PRO A 2 -13.18 21.28 14.82
N GLU A 3 -12.34 22.26 15.13
CA GLU A 3 -11.88 23.32 14.21
C GLU A 3 -10.44 23.06 13.68
N GLY A 4 -9.86 21.89 13.96
CA GLY A 4 -8.53 21.52 13.49
C GLY A 4 -8.51 21.12 12.01
N ASP A 5 -7.31 20.82 11.51
CA ASP A 5 -7.08 20.35 10.14
C ASP A 5 -7.45 18.86 9.93
N HIS A 6 -7.99 18.21 10.96
CA HIS A 6 -8.36 16.79 10.99
C HIS A 6 -7.21 15.82 10.72
N LYS A 7 -5.96 16.22 10.99
CA LYS A 7 -4.78 15.40 10.81
C LYS A 7 -4.18 15.05 12.17
N ALA A 8 -4.14 13.76 12.50
CA ALA A 8 -3.55 13.28 13.75
C ALA A 8 -2.05 12.97 13.61
N GLY A 9 -1.57 12.78 12.38
CA GLY A 9 -0.17 12.52 12.08
C GLY A 9 0.09 11.15 11.48
N VAL A 10 1.37 10.81 11.38
CA VAL A 10 1.85 9.53 10.85
C VAL A 10 2.73 8.84 11.89
N VAL A 11 2.48 7.56 12.13
CA VAL A 11 3.32 6.66 12.91
C VAL A 11 4.11 5.79 11.94
N TRP A 12 5.43 6.00 11.90
CA TRP A 12 6.32 5.16 11.12
C TRP A 12 7.03 4.16 12.02
N HIS A 13 6.58 2.93 11.98
CA HIS A 13 7.20 1.80 12.67
C HIS A 13 7.59 0.74 11.64
N THR A 14 8.84 0.32 11.64
CA THR A 14 9.34 -0.69 10.70
C THR A 14 8.53 -1.99 10.74
N GLN A 15 8.60 -2.80 9.70
CA GLN A 15 7.92 -4.10 9.68
C GLN A 15 8.43 -5.01 10.80
N GLY A 16 7.53 -5.79 11.41
CA GLY A 16 7.86 -6.67 12.53
C GLY A 16 7.95 -5.98 13.89
N SER A 17 7.81 -4.65 13.97
CA SER A 17 7.91 -3.86 15.21
C SER A 17 6.66 -3.81 16.08
N GLY A 18 5.60 -4.54 15.72
CA GLY A 18 4.36 -4.58 16.49
C GLY A 18 3.34 -3.47 16.16
N LYS A 19 3.35 -2.91 14.96
CA LYS A 19 2.39 -1.88 14.50
C LYS A 19 0.93 -2.23 14.81
N SER A 20 0.51 -3.47 14.52
CA SER A 20 -0.86 -3.93 14.76
C SER A 20 -1.27 -3.79 16.23
N LEU A 21 -0.37 -4.12 17.15
CA LEU A 21 -0.60 -3.94 18.59
C LEU A 21 -0.65 -2.47 18.98
N SER A 22 0.21 -1.63 18.40
CA SER A 22 0.20 -0.18 18.62
C SER A 22 -1.14 0.44 18.17
N MET A 23 -1.67 0.00 17.00
CA MET A 23 -3.01 0.42 16.54
C MET A 23 -4.12 0.00 17.51
N VAL A 24 -4.09 -1.24 18.03
CA VAL A 24 -5.06 -1.75 19.00
C VAL A 24 -4.99 -0.95 20.31
N PHE A 25 -3.80 -0.73 20.86
CA PHE A 25 -3.64 0.03 22.12
C PHE A 25 -4.05 1.50 21.94
N TYR A 26 -3.70 2.11 20.84
CA TYR A 26 -4.16 3.46 20.49
C TYR A 26 -5.70 3.50 20.44
N THR A 27 -6.32 2.59 19.69
CA THR A 27 -7.77 2.49 19.56
C THR A 27 -8.44 2.32 20.92
N GLY A 28 -7.95 1.41 21.77
CA GLY A 28 -8.48 1.19 23.11
C GLY A 28 -8.39 2.44 23.99
N LYS A 29 -7.28 3.18 23.92
CA LYS A 29 -7.14 4.45 24.64
C LYS A 29 -8.08 5.53 24.13
N VAL A 30 -8.22 5.64 22.81
CA VAL A 30 -9.09 6.63 22.15
C VAL A 30 -10.56 6.38 22.47
N VAL A 31 -11.01 5.13 22.37
CA VAL A 31 -12.39 4.72 22.76
C VAL A 31 -12.71 5.13 24.18
N GLN A 32 -11.75 4.97 25.11
CA GLN A 32 -11.96 5.29 26.53
C GLN A 32 -11.90 6.81 26.81
N LYS A 33 -11.07 7.55 26.10
CA LYS A 33 -10.78 8.98 26.38
C LYS A 33 -11.68 9.96 25.63
N LEU A 34 -12.16 9.60 24.44
CA LEU A 34 -12.88 10.48 23.51
C LEU A 34 -14.38 10.13 23.38
N ASN A 35 -15.01 9.64 24.47
CA ASN A 35 -16.44 9.35 24.49
C ASN A 35 -16.87 8.34 23.41
N ASN A 36 -16.08 7.26 23.25
CA ASN A 36 -16.39 6.16 22.33
C ASN A 36 -16.62 6.60 20.86
N PRO A 37 -15.63 7.20 20.19
CA PRO A 37 -15.76 7.56 18.78
C PRO A 37 -15.91 6.31 17.91
N THR A 38 -16.41 6.50 16.69
CA THR A 38 -16.36 5.46 15.66
C THR A 38 -14.94 5.39 15.09
N ILE A 39 -14.34 4.21 15.08
CA ILE A 39 -13.00 3.96 14.50
C ILE A 39 -13.19 3.26 13.17
N VAL A 40 -12.61 3.81 12.11
CA VAL A 40 -12.57 3.20 10.77
C VAL A 40 -11.14 2.81 10.46
N VAL A 41 -10.85 1.52 10.45
CA VAL A 41 -9.54 0.98 10.09
C VAL A 41 -9.55 0.67 8.60
N ILE A 42 -8.67 1.33 7.87
CA ILE A 42 -8.54 1.19 6.41
C ILE A 42 -7.27 0.44 6.10
N THR A 43 -7.42 -0.62 5.31
CA THR A 43 -6.33 -1.44 4.82
C THR A 43 -6.28 -1.40 3.29
N ASP A 44 -5.18 -1.87 2.71
CA ASP A 44 -4.96 -1.83 1.26
C ASP A 44 -5.43 -3.10 0.54
N ARG A 45 -5.33 -4.26 1.20
CA ARG A 45 -5.63 -5.56 0.59
C ARG A 45 -6.40 -6.46 1.55
N ASN A 46 -7.30 -7.26 0.98
CA ASN A 46 -8.10 -8.20 1.76
C ASN A 46 -7.25 -9.25 2.51
N ASP A 47 -6.16 -9.75 1.90
CA ASP A 47 -5.35 -10.85 2.47
C ASP A 47 -4.52 -10.45 3.71
N LEU A 48 -4.14 -9.16 3.85
CA LEU A 48 -3.45 -8.64 5.04
C LEU A 48 -4.43 -8.15 6.11
N ASP A 49 -5.69 -7.94 5.72
CA ASP A 49 -6.77 -7.49 6.59
C ASP A 49 -7.06 -8.51 7.68
N ASP A 50 -7.00 -9.79 7.37
CA ASP A 50 -7.35 -10.86 8.30
C ASP A 50 -6.42 -10.86 9.52
N GLN A 51 -5.10 -10.72 9.35
CA GLN A 51 -4.16 -10.68 10.46
C GLN A 51 -4.35 -9.45 11.38
N LEU A 52 -4.55 -8.27 10.78
CA LEU A 52 -4.80 -7.05 11.54
C LEU A 52 -6.17 -7.12 12.22
N PHE A 53 -7.19 -7.56 11.50
CA PHE A 53 -8.54 -7.77 12.02
C PHE A 53 -8.53 -8.76 13.18
N ASP A 54 -7.86 -9.91 13.06
CA ASP A 54 -7.76 -10.92 14.12
C ASP A 54 -7.08 -10.37 15.38
N THR A 55 -6.05 -9.51 15.21
CA THR A 55 -5.39 -8.84 16.33
C THR A 55 -6.37 -7.94 17.09
N PHE A 56 -7.21 -7.20 16.38
CA PHE A 56 -8.26 -6.38 16.97
C PHE A 56 -9.37 -7.24 17.58
N ALA A 57 -9.81 -8.29 16.92
CA ALA A 57 -10.84 -9.22 17.41
C ALA A 57 -10.41 -9.94 18.70
N ALA A 58 -9.15 -10.36 18.78
CA ALA A 58 -8.56 -10.92 19.99
C ALA A 58 -8.53 -9.91 21.15
N SER A 59 -8.49 -8.62 20.84
CA SER A 59 -8.40 -7.51 21.80
C SER A 59 -9.75 -6.86 22.15
N LYS A 60 -10.87 -7.50 21.86
CA LYS A 60 -12.23 -6.95 22.05
C LYS A 60 -12.51 -6.43 23.47
N GLN A 61 -11.89 -7.03 24.50
CA GLN A 61 -12.04 -6.57 25.89
C GLN A 61 -11.41 -5.17 26.09
N LEU A 62 -10.24 -4.92 25.52
CA LEU A 62 -9.59 -3.61 25.54
C LEU A 62 -10.40 -2.56 24.75
N LEU A 63 -10.92 -2.96 23.60
CA LEU A 63 -11.73 -2.10 22.72
C LEU A 63 -13.14 -1.88 23.26
N ARG A 64 -13.61 -2.71 24.23
CA ARG A 64 -14.99 -2.72 24.79
C ARG A 64 -16.07 -2.90 23.74
N GLN A 65 -15.72 -3.42 22.58
CA GLN A 65 -16.61 -3.68 21.45
C GLN A 65 -15.98 -4.70 20.50
N THR A 66 -16.82 -5.36 19.72
CA THR A 66 -16.37 -6.32 18.72
C THR A 66 -16.09 -5.57 17.40
N PRO A 67 -14.89 -5.69 16.82
CA PRO A 67 -14.62 -5.18 15.49
C PRO A 67 -15.53 -5.85 14.44
N VAL A 68 -15.92 -5.08 13.42
CA VAL A 68 -16.77 -5.55 12.33
C VAL A 68 -16.10 -5.21 11.02
N GLN A 69 -16.10 -6.15 10.07
CA GLN A 69 -15.59 -5.93 8.73
C GLN A 69 -16.74 -5.57 7.78
N ALA A 70 -16.64 -4.45 7.09
CA ALA A 70 -17.61 -4.08 6.09
C ALA A 70 -17.28 -4.80 4.77
N GLU A 71 -18.14 -5.71 4.32
CA GLU A 71 -17.93 -6.48 3.08
C GLU A 71 -18.12 -5.62 1.81
N ASN A 72 -19.04 -4.66 1.87
CA ASN A 72 -19.38 -3.79 0.76
C ASN A 72 -19.69 -2.36 1.22
N ARG A 73 -19.95 -1.45 0.25
CA ARG A 73 -20.21 -0.03 0.50
C ARG A 73 -21.51 0.21 1.28
N ASP A 74 -22.56 -0.56 0.98
CA ASP A 74 -23.86 -0.39 1.64
C ASP A 74 -23.78 -0.78 3.10
N GLU A 75 -23.03 -1.81 3.41
CA GLU A 75 -22.76 -2.21 4.78
C GLU A 75 -21.91 -1.17 5.51
N LEU A 76 -20.83 -0.66 4.89
CA LEU A 76 -20.05 0.46 5.44
C LEU A 76 -20.95 1.66 5.75
N LYS A 77 -21.85 2.02 4.84
CA LYS A 77 -22.80 3.11 5.03
C LYS A 77 -23.75 2.84 6.20
N LYS A 78 -24.22 1.61 6.36
CA LYS A 78 -25.06 1.21 7.50
C LYS A 78 -24.30 1.29 8.82
N LEU A 79 -23.08 0.77 8.88
CA LEU A 79 -22.23 0.79 10.06
C LEU A 79 -21.85 2.20 10.51
N LEU A 80 -21.73 3.15 9.58
CA LEU A 80 -21.42 4.54 9.86
C LEU A 80 -22.65 5.38 10.29
N LYS A 81 -23.87 4.86 10.19
CA LYS A 81 -25.10 5.58 10.62
C LYS A 81 -25.31 5.62 12.13
N VAL A 82 -24.47 4.97 12.92
CA VAL A 82 -24.54 5.02 14.39
C VAL A 82 -24.11 6.39 14.93
N ALA A 83 -24.63 6.80 16.08
CA ALA A 83 -24.26 8.09 16.68
C ALA A 83 -22.85 8.10 17.29
N SER A 84 -22.37 6.98 17.81
CA SER A 84 -21.02 6.80 18.39
C SER A 84 -20.66 5.32 18.47
N GLY A 85 -19.38 5.03 18.71
CA GLY A 85 -18.87 3.67 18.82
C GLY A 85 -18.73 2.96 17.49
N GLY A 86 -18.24 1.73 17.55
CA GLY A 86 -17.92 0.88 16.42
C GLY A 86 -16.45 0.92 16.05
N VAL A 87 -15.87 -0.26 15.82
CA VAL A 87 -14.57 -0.45 15.18
C VAL A 87 -14.84 -1.17 13.87
N ILE A 88 -14.72 -0.44 12.77
CA ILE A 88 -15.13 -0.86 11.44
C ILE A 88 -13.89 -1.04 10.59
N PHE A 89 -13.68 -2.25 10.06
CA PHE A 89 -12.65 -2.55 9.09
C PHE A 89 -13.20 -2.42 7.68
N THR A 90 -12.42 -1.82 6.80
CA THR A 90 -12.78 -1.64 5.40
C THR A 90 -11.54 -1.47 4.55
N THR A 91 -11.64 -1.74 3.25
CA THR A 91 -10.56 -1.50 2.30
C THR A 91 -10.70 -0.14 1.63
N ILE A 92 -9.58 0.44 1.24
CA ILE A 92 -9.54 1.75 0.59
C ILE A 92 -10.36 1.78 -0.72
N GLN A 93 -10.46 0.65 -1.42
CA GLN A 93 -11.20 0.51 -2.68
C GLN A 93 -12.70 0.78 -2.52
N LYS A 94 -13.26 0.58 -1.31
CA LYS A 94 -14.67 0.86 -1.05
C LYS A 94 -15.02 2.36 -1.05
N PHE A 95 -14.00 3.22 -1.02
CA PHE A 95 -14.16 4.67 -1.19
C PHE A 95 -13.99 5.15 -2.65
N GLN A 96 -13.91 4.25 -3.62
CA GLN A 96 -13.93 4.65 -5.03
C GLN A 96 -15.38 4.88 -5.48
N PRO A 97 -15.72 6.03 -6.12
CA PRO A 97 -17.07 6.25 -6.65
C PRO A 97 -17.39 5.24 -7.76
N GLU A 98 -18.66 4.87 -7.89
CA GLU A 98 -19.12 3.98 -8.98
C GLU A 98 -19.14 4.70 -10.33
N THR A 99 -19.50 5.98 -10.28
CA THR A 99 -19.54 6.84 -11.46
C THR A 99 -19.04 8.24 -11.07
N GLY A 100 -18.31 8.88 -11.99
CA GLY A 100 -17.83 10.25 -11.80
C GLY A 100 -16.65 10.38 -10.80
N ASN A 101 -16.48 11.60 -10.29
CA ASN A 101 -15.29 12.00 -9.52
C ASN A 101 -15.61 12.50 -8.10
N VAL A 102 -16.81 12.26 -7.61
CA VAL A 102 -17.25 12.66 -6.26
C VAL A 102 -17.79 11.44 -5.55
N TYR A 103 -17.37 11.27 -4.30
CA TYR A 103 -17.92 10.24 -3.42
C TYR A 103 -18.96 10.88 -2.50
N ASP A 104 -20.11 10.22 -2.33
CA ASP A 104 -21.14 10.69 -1.43
C ASP A 104 -20.66 10.71 0.02
N THR A 105 -21.05 11.75 0.76
CA THR A 105 -20.77 11.81 2.20
C THR A 105 -21.49 10.67 2.92
N LEU A 106 -20.72 9.80 3.58
CA LEU A 106 -21.27 8.70 4.38
C LEU A 106 -21.71 9.16 5.75
N THR A 107 -20.96 10.09 6.34
CA THR A 107 -21.31 10.77 7.59
C THR A 107 -20.54 12.08 7.72
N ASP A 108 -21.18 13.09 8.27
CA ASP A 108 -20.59 14.40 8.60
C ASP A 108 -20.14 14.52 10.06
N ARG A 109 -20.17 13.42 10.80
CA ARG A 109 -19.79 13.38 12.22
C ARG A 109 -18.31 13.67 12.42
N SER A 110 -17.97 14.48 13.42
CA SER A 110 -16.62 14.78 13.85
C SER A 110 -16.03 13.75 14.85
N ASN A 111 -16.88 12.88 15.42
CA ASN A 111 -16.44 11.80 16.32
C ASN A 111 -16.10 10.50 15.57
N VAL A 112 -15.52 10.63 14.39
CA VAL A 112 -15.00 9.53 13.58
C VAL A 112 -13.48 9.66 13.48
N ILE A 113 -12.77 8.58 13.71
CA ILE A 113 -11.31 8.50 13.57
C ILE A 113 -10.97 7.44 12.55
N VAL A 114 -10.26 7.85 11.52
CA VAL A 114 -9.74 6.98 10.47
C VAL A 114 -8.30 6.60 10.80
N ILE A 115 -8.04 5.30 10.86
CA ILE A 115 -6.70 4.73 10.99
C ILE A 115 -6.39 4.03 9.68
N ALA A 116 -5.42 4.56 8.92
CA ALA A 116 -5.00 3.98 7.64
C ALA A 116 -3.71 3.19 7.83
N ASP A 117 -3.72 1.90 7.50
CA ASP A 117 -2.50 1.11 7.38
C ASP A 117 -1.84 1.35 6.03
N GLU A 118 -0.53 1.14 5.96
CA GLU A 118 0.32 1.38 4.78
C GLU A 118 0.11 2.79 4.16
N ALA A 119 0.04 3.80 5.02
CA ALA A 119 -0.29 5.18 4.66
C ALA A 119 0.64 5.83 3.60
N HIS A 120 1.82 5.24 3.37
CA HIS A 120 2.80 5.69 2.36
C HIS A 120 2.38 5.39 0.91
N ARG A 121 1.37 4.56 0.69
CA ARG A 121 1.00 4.15 -0.66
C ARG A 121 0.46 5.32 -1.48
N THR A 122 0.87 5.41 -2.73
CA THR A 122 0.55 6.50 -3.67
C THR A 122 -0.94 6.69 -3.92
N GLN A 123 -1.76 5.69 -3.62
CA GLN A 123 -3.21 5.75 -3.73
C GLN A 123 -3.87 6.73 -2.75
N TYR A 124 -3.17 7.14 -1.68
CA TYR A 124 -3.65 8.16 -0.74
C TYR A 124 -3.45 9.62 -1.23
N GLY A 125 -2.99 9.85 -2.47
CA GLY A 125 -2.79 11.20 -2.99
C GLY A 125 -4.07 11.97 -3.30
N PHE A 126 -3.99 13.30 -3.26
CA PHE A 126 -5.06 14.23 -3.71
C PHE A 126 -4.95 14.61 -5.18
N LYS A 127 -3.83 14.30 -5.84
CA LYS A 127 -3.57 14.76 -7.21
C LYS A 127 -4.49 14.07 -8.20
N ALA A 128 -5.09 14.90 -9.06
CA ALA A 128 -5.81 14.42 -10.23
C ALA A 128 -4.82 13.83 -11.25
N LYS A 129 -5.19 12.70 -11.84
CA LYS A 129 -4.51 12.11 -13.00
C LYS A 129 -5.51 12.00 -14.13
N THR A 130 -5.14 12.45 -15.30
CA THR A 130 -5.91 12.19 -16.52
C THR A 130 -5.59 10.77 -16.97
N VAL A 131 -6.59 9.92 -17.07
CA VAL A 131 -6.49 8.53 -17.52
C VAL A 131 -7.26 8.42 -18.84
N GLU A 132 -6.64 7.84 -19.85
CA GLU A 132 -7.33 7.54 -21.12
C GLU A 132 -8.39 6.47 -20.89
N VAL A 133 -9.58 6.69 -21.40
CA VAL A 133 -10.66 5.70 -21.45
C VAL A 133 -10.56 4.99 -22.79
N ARG A 134 -10.42 3.66 -22.74
CA ARG A 134 -10.30 2.81 -23.93
C ARG A 134 -11.52 1.91 -24.06
N ASN A 135 -11.93 1.61 -25.29
CA ASN A 135 -12.98 0.65 -25.59
C ASN A 135 -12.42 -0.79 -25.58
N GLU A 136 -13.29 -1.77 -25.81
CA GLU A 136 -12.90 -3.19 -25.89
C GLU A 136 -11.87 -3.50 -27.00
N ALA A 137 -11.75 -2.62 -28.00
CA ALA A 137 -10.78 -2.72 -29.08
C ALA A 137 -9.45 -1.97 -28.79
N ASP A 138 -9.23 -1.54 -27.53
CA ASP A 138 -8.07 -0.79 -27.04
C ASP A 138 -7.88 0.61 -27.69
N GLU A 139 -8.93 1.17 -28.30
CA GLU A 139 -8.92 2.52 -28.88
C GLU A 139 -9.26 3.56 -27.81
N VAL A 140 -8.55 4.68 -27.80
CA VAL A 140 -8.83 5.79 -26.88
C VAL A 140 -10.13 6.49 -27.31
N ILE A 141 -11.16 6.35 -26.49
CA ILE A 141 -12.48 6.95 -26.72
C ILE A 141 -12.73 8.22 -25.91
N GLY A 142 -11.80 8.58 -25.03
CA GLY A 142 -11.90 9.76 -24.20
C GLY A 142 -10.81 9.85 -23.14
N SER A 143 -10.93 10.82 -22.25
CA SER A 143 -10.10 10.95 -21.05
C SER A 143 -10.96 11.22 -19.83
N GLU A 144 -10.62 10.61 -18.71
CA GLU A 144 -11.27 10.81 -17.42
C GLU A 144 -10.26 11.32 -16.41
N ILE A 145 -10.69 12.25 -15.55
CA ILE A 145 -9.88 12.72 -14.42
C ILE A 145 -10.15 11.79 -13.24
N LYS A 146 -9.13 11.06 -12.79
CA LYS A 146 -9.19 10.24 -11.57
C LYS A 146 -8.37 10.89 -10.46
N TYR A 147 -8.96 10.97 -9.28
CA TYR A 147 -8.29 11.43 -8.07
C TYR A 147 -7.74 10.23 -7.27
N GLY A 148 -6.78 10.49 -6.41
CA GLY A 148 -6.36 9.49 -5.42
C GLY A 148 -7.45 9.22 -4.38
N PHE A 149 -7.41 8.06 -3.76
CA PHE A 149 -8.42 7.64 -2.77
C PHE A 149 -8.55 8.58 -1.58
N ALA A 150 -7.49 9.34 -1.24
CA ALA A 150 -7.54 10.32 -0.16
C ALA A 150 -8.62 11.39 -0.37
N LYS A 151 -8.83 11.82 -1.63
CA LYS A 151 -9.90 12.76 -1.94
C LYS A 151 -11.26 12.14 -1.65
N TYR A 152 -11.52 10.96 -2.19
CA TYR A 152 -12.79 10.28 -2.01
C TYR A 152 -13.08 9.91 -0.55
N LEU A 153 -12.03 9.55 0.19
CA LEU A 153 -12.12 9.30 1.62
C LEU A 153 -12.49 10.57 2.39
N ARG A 154 -11.92 11.73 2.01
CA ARG A 154 -12.27 13.03 2.59
C ARG A 154 -13.68 13.47 2.19
N ASP A 155 -14.12 13.20 0.97
CA ASP A 155 -15.49 13.46 0.54
C ASP A 155 -16.50 12.62 1.37
N ALA A 156 -16.18 11.33 1.60
CA ALA A 156 -17.01 10.40 2.37
C ALA A 156 -17.09 10.74 3.86
N LEU A 157 -15.99 11.20 4.45
CA LEU A 157 -15.82 11.45 5.90
C LEU A 157 -15.17 12.82 6.14
N PRO A 158 -15.83 13.94 5.78
CA PRO A 158 -15.21 15.27 5.72
C PRO A 158 -14.70 15.76 7.09
N ASN A 159 -15.36 15.39 8.18
CA ASN A 159 -15.06 15.85 9.53
C ASN A 159 -14.31 14.80 10.38
N ALA A 160 -13.92 13.66 9.79
CA ALA A 160 -13.16 12.65 10.50
C ALA A 160 -11.71 13.08 10.76
N THR A 161 -11.12 12.58 11.83
CA THR A 161 -9.69 12.75 12.12
C THR A 161 -8.90 11.59 11.52
N TYR A 162 -7.76 11.88 10.88
CA TYR A 162 -6.98 10.92 10.11
C TYR A 162 -5.62 10.65 10.74
N LEU A 163 -5.32 9.38 10.97
CA LEU A 163 -4.04 8.88 11.47
C LEU A 163 -3.49 7.84 10.51
N GLY A 164 -2.25 8.00 10.06
CA GLY A 164 -1.57 7.04 9.20
C GLY A 164 -0.60 6.16 9.98
N PHE A 165 -0.56 4.87 9.66
CA PHE A 165 0.49 3.95 10.07
C PHE A 165 1.23 3.45 8.84
N THR A 166 2.55 3.30 8.94
CA THR A 166 3.37 2.80 7.83
C THR A 166 4.60 2.04 8.33
N GLY A 167 4.99 1.01 7.61
CA GLY A 167 6.27 0.32 7.81
C GLY A 167 7.40 0.86 6.94
N THR A 168 7.07 1.68 5.95
CA THR A 168 8.02 2.23 5.00
C THR A 168 8.26 3.71 5.28
N PRO A 169 9.51 4.18 5.31
CA PRO A 169 9.78 5.60 5.46
C PRO A 169 9.16 6.39 4.31
N ILE A 170 8.57 7.52 4.64
CA ILE A 170 8.07 8.45 3.64
C ILE A 170 9.27 9.20 3.09
N GLU A 171 9.50 9.09 1.79
CA GLU A 171 10.57 9.84 1.13
C GLU A 171 10.37 11.35 1.30
N ALA A 172 11.47 12.09 1.33
CA ALA A 172 11.43 13.56 1.45
C ALA A 172 10.67 14.23 0.29
N THR A 173 10.52 13.53 -0.83
CA THR A 173 9.75 13.96 -2.01
C THR A 173 8.27 13.62 -1.93
N ASP A 174 7.83 12.78 -0.98
CA ASP A 174 6.41 12.47 -0.79
C ASP A 174 5.72 13.60 -0.02
N VAL A 175 5.06 14.45 -0.78
CA VAL A 175 4.21 15.52 -0.23
C VAL A 175 2.77 15.07 0.04
N ASN A 176 2.39 13.87 -0.39
CA ASN A 176 1.00 13.40 -0.33
C ASN A 176 0.64 12.88 1.05
N THR A 177 1.47 12.03 1.65
CA THR A 177 1.18 11.42 2.95
C THR A 177 1.07 12.46 4.07
N PRO A 178 2.00 13.43 4.22
CA PRO A 178 1.81 14.53 5.17
C PRO A 178 0.60 15.43 4.85
N ALA A 179 0.26 15.60 3.56
CA ALA A 179 -0.92 16.36 3.17
C ALA A 179 -2.23 15.72 3.63
N VAL A 180 -2.29 14.39 3.71
CA VAL A 180 -3.47 13.62 4.16
C VAL A 180 -3.51 13.49 5.67
N PHE A 181 -2.43 13.05 6.29
CA PHE A 181 -2.39 12.61 7.69
C PHE A 181 -1.68 13.59 8.64
N GLY A 182 -0.86 14.48 8.13
CA GLY A 182 0.01 15.36 8.94
C GLY A 182 1.45 14.86 9.03
N HIS A 183 2.23 15.46 9.93
CA HIS A 183 3.64 15.11 10.16
C HIS A 183 3.79 13.81 10.93
N TYR A 184 5.02 13.29 11.00
CA TYR A 184 5.35 12.17 11.89
C TYR A 184 5.10 12.55 13.35
N VAL A 185 4.40 11.69 14.06
CA VAL A 185 4.17 11.78 15.51
C VAL A 185 5.04 10.80 16.27
N ASP A 186 5.46 9.71 15.61
CA ASP A 186 6.38 8.73 16.15
C ASP A 186 7.15 8.02 15.05
N ILE A 187 8.44 7.73 15.32
CA ILE A 187 9.34 7.04 14.41
C ILE A 187 10.05 5.93 15.18
N TYR A 188 9.88 4.69 14.71
CA TYR A 188 10.60 3.53 15.20
C TYR A 188 11.22 2.80 14.00
N ASP A 189 12.45 3.20 13.68
CA ASP A 189 13.15 2.75 12.48
C ASP A 189 13.77 1.35 12.63
N ILE A 190 14.31 0.84 11.53
CA ILE A 190 14.98 -0.48 11.49
C ILE A 190 16.18 -0.54 12.45
N ALA A 191 16.96 0.52 12.57
CA ALA A 191 18.17 0.52 13.40
C ALA A 191 17.81 0.39 14.87
N GLN A 192 16.80 1.15 15.31
CA GLN A 192 16.30 1.06 16.68
C GLN A 192 15.63 -0.29 16.95
N ALA A 193 14.82 -0.80 16.00
CA ALA A 193 14.14 -2.09 16.15
C ALA A 193 15.11 -3.27 16.25
N VAL A 194 16.25 -3.20 15.56
CA VAL A 194 17.34 -4.19 15.68
C VAL A 194 18.06 -4.05 17.02
N ALA A 195 18.35 -2.82 17.46
CA ALA A 195 19.01 -2.58 18.75
C ALA A 195 18.17 -3.07 19.92
N ASP A 196 16.84 -2.91 19.84
CA ASP A 196 15.88 -3.37 20.85
C ASP A 196 15.56 -4.87 20.75
N GLY A 197 16.06 -5.57 19.73
CA GLY A 197 15.77 -6.99 19.49
C GLY A 197 14.36 -7.28 19.00
N ALA A 198 13.62 -6.25 18.56
CA ALA A 198 12.27 -6.41 18.01
C ALA A 198 12.27 -6.99 16.59
N THR A 199 13.38 -6.81 15.85
CA THR A 199 13.60 -7.41 14.53
C THR A 199 15.06 -7.84 14.37
N VAL A 200 15.34 -8.60 13.32
CA VAL A 200 16.68 -9.10 13.04
C VAL A 200 17.44 -8.18 12.11
N ARG A 201 18.77 -8.21 12.21
CA ARG A 201 19.65 -7.44 11.34
C ARG A 201 19.51 -7.92 9.89
N ILE A 202 19.37 -6.97 8.97
CA ILE A 202 19.38 -7.25 7.53
C ILE A 202 20.82 -7.29 7.04
N PHE A 203 21.19 -8.41 6.40
CA PHE A 203 22.45 -8.56 5.70
C PHE A 203 22.16 -8.51 4.20
N TYR A 204 22.83 -7.59 3.52
CA TYR A 204 22.71 -7.44 2.08
C TYR A 204 23.88 -8.14 1.39
N GLU A 205 23.55 -9.07 0.49
CA GLU A 205 24.52 -9.75 -0.38
C GLU A 205 24.12 -9.54 -1.83
N SER A 206 24.94 -8.82 -2.59
CA SER A 206 24.72 -8.61 -4.02
C SER A 206 25.26 -9.80 -4.80
N ARG A 207 24.39 -10.48 -5.54
CA ARG A 207 24.74 -11.62 -6.39
C ARG A 207 24.39 -11.33 -7.85
N LEU A 208 25.38 -11.49 -8.74
CA LEU A 208 25.18 -11.31 -10.17
C LEU A 208 24.63 -12.60 -10.78
N ALA A 209 23.39 -12.56 -11.27
CA ALA A 209 22.88 -13.61 -12.14
C ALA A 209 23.54 -13.50 -13.52
N LYS A 210 24.46 -14.41 -13.85
CA LYS A 210 25.05 -14.48 -15.18
C LYS A 210 23.93 -14.76 -16.19
N ILE A 211 23.83 -13.89 -17.19
CA ILE A 211 22.95 -14.09 -18.34
C ILE A 211 23.74 -14.92 -19.34
N ASP A 212 23.53 -16.23 -19.36
CA ASP A 212 23.93 -17.05 -20.51
C ASP A 212 22.83 -16.87 -21.57
N LEU A 213 23.12 -16.03 -22.54
CA LEU A 213 22.33 -15.98 -23.77
C LEU A 213 22.56 -17.29 -24.50
N SER A 214 21.49 -18.08 -24.68
CA SER A 214 21.49 -19.16 -25.66
C SER A 214 21.85 -18.59 -27.04
N ASP A 215 22.42 -19.42 -27.93
CA ASP A 215 22.81 -18.97 -29.29
C ASP A 215 21.61 -18.31 -29.98
N ASN A 216 20.39 -18.84 -29.85
CA ASN A 216 19.16 -18.21 -30.32
C ASN A 216 18.86 -16.84 -29.69
N GLY A 217 19.24 -16.63 -28.42
CA GLY A 217 19.07 -15.34 -27.76
C GLY A 217 20.03 -14.27 -28.27
N ARG A 218 21.24 -14.66 -28.68
CA ARG A 218 22.21 -13.74 -29.31
C ARG A 218 21.78 -13.36 -30.71
N GLU A 219 21.33 -14.31 -31.52
CA GLU A 219 20.77 -14.04 -32.84
C GLU A 219 19.56 -13.08 -32.77
N LEU A 220 18.66 -13.28 -31.82
CA LEU A 220 17.50 -12.41 -31.62
C LEU A 220 17.89 -10.98 -31.24
N VAL A 221 18.92 -10.81 -30.41
CA VAL A 221 19.46 -9.48 -30.04
C VAL A 221 20.11 -8.80 -31.24
N GLU A 222 20.87 -9.54 -32.04
CA GLU A 222 21.54 -9.02 -33.24
C GLU A 222 20.53 -8.66 -34.36
N GLU A 223 19.48 -9.46 -34.55
CA GLU A 223 18.41 -9.13 -35.51
C GLU A 223 17.65 -7.88 -35.12
N LEU A 224 17.31 -7.74 -33.85
CA LEU A 224 16.57 -6.57 -33.35
C LEU A 224 17.44 -5.31 -33.29
N ASP A 225 18.74 -5.41 -33.02
CA ASP A 225 19.66 -4.26 -33.16
C ASP A 225 19.79 -3.80 -34.63
N LYS A 226 19.67 -4.72 -35.58
CA LYS A 226 19.61 -4.39 -37.01
C LYS A 226 18.28 -3.74 -37.38
N GLU A 227 17.14 -4.22 -36.88
CA GLU A 227 15.82 -3.59 -37.08
C GLU A 227 15.73 -2.21 -36.42
N LEU A 228 16.28 -2.05 -35.23
CA LEU A 228 16.28 -0.78 -34.49
C LEU A 228 17.22 0.29 -35.09
N SER A 229 18.20 -0.13 -35.90
CA SER A 229 19.09 0.78 -36.62
C SER A 229 18.50 1.32 -37.95
N GLN A 230 17.30 0.89 -38.35
CA GLN A 230 16.59 1.47 -39.48
C GLN A 230 16.00 2.84 -39.09
N ASP A 231 16.22 3.85 -39.92
CA ASP A 231 15.91 5.27 -39.61
C ASP A 231 14.40 5.61 -39.47
N ASP A 232 13.49 4.67 -39.76
CA ASP A 232 12.05 4.93 -39.83
C ASP A 232 11.29 4.75 -38.50
N LEU A 233 11.95 4.35 -37.41
CA LEU A 233 11.29 4.13 -36.13
C LEU A 233 11.40 5.34 -35.20
N THR A 234 10.26 5.71 -34.58
CA THR A 234 10.25 6.77 -33.57
C THR A 234 10.99 6.32 -32.29
N ASP A 235 11.51 7.27 -31.49
CA ASP A 235 12.21 6.98 -30.23
C ASP A 235 11.37 6.15 -29.26
N VAL A 236 10.05 6.33 -29.28
CA VAL A 236 9.10 5.56 -28.46
C VAL A 236 9.02 4.11 -28.92
N GLN A 237 9.01 3.86 -30.22
CA GLN A 237 9.00 2.49 -30.77
C GLN A 237 10.32 1.78 -30.51
N LYS A 238 11.46 2.47 -30.60
CA LYS A 238 12.79 1.96 -30.25
C LYS A 238 12.90 1.60 -28.76
N ALA A 239 12.36 2.45 -27.88
CA ALA A 239 12.33 2.18 -26.44
C ALA A 239 11.44 0.99 -26.10
N LYS A 240 10.28 0.86 -26.73
CA LYS A 240 9.33 -0.24 -26.52
C LYS A 240 9.90 -1.58 -26.99
N ALA A 241 10.55 -1.63 -28.15
CA ALA A 241 11.22 -2.82 -28.66
C ALA A 241 12.39 -3.26 -27.76
N LYS A 242 13.24 -2.32 -27.30
CA LYS A 242 14.30 -2.60 -26.30
C LYS A 242 13.76 -3.16 -25.00
N TRP A 243 12.63 -2.65 -24.52
CA TRP A 243 12.00 -3.15 -23.29
C TRP A 243 11.48 -4.57 -23.45
N THR A 244 10.79 -4.88 -24.56
CA THR A 244 10.29 -6.22 -24.87
C THR A 244 11.42 -7.26 -24.99
N GLN A 245 12.55 -6.87 -25.57
CA GLN A 245 13.77 -7.69 -25.61
C GLN A 245 14.31 -7.98 -24.22
N LEU A 246 14.45 -6.94 -23.39
CA LEU A 246 14.96 -7.07 -22.05
C LEU A 246 14.07 -8.01 -21.23
N GLU A 247 12.76 -7.91 -21.39
CA GLU A 247 11.77 -8.73 -20.71
C GLU A 247 11.86 -10.21 -21.14
N ALA A 248 12.00 -10.49 -22.44
CA ALA A 248 12.19 -11.84 -22.97
C ALA A 248 13.52 -12.47 -22.50
N LEU A 249 14.60 -11.68 -22.43
CA LEU A 249 15.91 -12.12 -21.90
C LEU A 249 15.86 -12.37 -20.40
N ILE A 250 15.18 -11.49 -19.65
CA ILE A 250 15.02 -11.61 -18.20
C ILE A 250 14.16 -12.82 -17.86
N GLY A 251 13.10 -13.08 -18.62
CA GLY A 251 12.14 -14.16 -18.43
C GLY A 251 12.53 -15.51 -19.03
N SER A 252 13.73 -15.69 -19.59
CA SER A 252 14.10 -16.95 -20.24
C SER A 252 14.07 -18.12 -19.23
N PRO A 253 13.50 -19.29 -19.62
CA PRO A 253 13.35 -20.44 -18.71
C PRO A 253 14.64 -20.90 -18.08
N ASN A 254 15.75 -20.90 -18.83
CA ASN A 254 17.06 -21.30 -18.35
C ASN A 254 17.59 -20.33 -17.27
N ARG A 255 17.41 -19.03 -17.46
CA ARG A 255 17.81 -18.03 -16.48
C ARG A 255 16.99 -18.14 -15.20
N LEU A 256 15.67 -18.26 -15.31
CA LEU A 256 14.80 -18.45 -14.16
C LEU A 256 15.16 -19.70 -13.37
N LYS A 257 15.47 -20.82 -14.07
CA LYS A 257 15.92 -22.06 -13.46
C LYS A 257 17.25 -21.89 -12.73
N ASN A 258 18.21 -21.18 -13.32
CA ASN A 258 19.51 -20.94 -12.72
C ASN A 258 19.40 -20.04 -11.49
N ILE A 259 18.57 -18.96 -11.55
CA ILE A 259 18.30 -18.09 -10.40
C ILE A 259 17.60 -18.87 -9.29
N ALA A 260 16.57 -19.65 -9.61
CA ALA A 260 15.88 -20.47 -8.62
C ALA A 260 16.82 -21.47 -7.94
N LYS A 261 17.68 -22.14 -8.72
CA LYS A 261 18.68 -23.06 -8.18
C LYS A 261 19.69 -22.33 -7.27
N ASP A 262 20.14 -21.14 -7.67
CA ASP A 262 21.08 -20.35 -6.87
C ASP A 262 20.44 -19.92 -5.53
N ILE A 263 19.17 -19.48 -5.55
CA ILE A 263 18.44 -19.11 -4.34
C ILE A 263 18.31 -20.31 -3.39
N VAL A 264 17.91 -21.47 -3.90
CA VAL A 264 17.73 -22.70 -3.10
C VAL A 264 19.07 -23.12 -2.50
N THR A 265 20.12 -23.22 -3.33
CA THR A 265 21.46 -23.63 -2.86
C THR A 265 22.00 -22.66 -1.80
N HIS A 266 21.82 -21.36 -2.00
CA HIS A 266 22.25 -20.36 -1.03
C HIS A 266 21.47 -20.48 0.30
N PHE A 267 20.17 -20.70 0.24
CA PHE A 267 19.32 -20.90 1.42
C PHE A 267 19.76 -22.15 2.20
N GLU A 268 19.90 -23.28 1.53
CA GLU A 268 20.34 -24.54 2.14
C GLU A 268 21.74 -24.43 2.76
N THR A 269 22.70 -23.79 2.07
CA THR A 269 24.03 -23.56 2.61
C THR A 269 24.00 -22.70 3.87
N ARG A 270 23.16 -21.66 3.90
CA ARG A 270 22.99 -20.84 5.08
C ARG A 270 22.35 -21.60 6.25
N GLN A 271 21.35 -22.44 5.99
CA GLN A 271 20.77 -23.28 7.05
C GLN A 271 21.82 -24.17 7.70
N GLN A 272 22.67 -24.85 6.92
CA GLN A 272 23.75 -25.68 7.43
C GLN A 272 24.72 -24.92 8.36
N VAL A 273 24.95 -23.64 8.08
CA VAL A 273 25.81 -22.78 8.94
C VAL A 273 25.12 -22.39 10.25
N PHE A 274 23.79 -22.29 10.25
CA PHE A 274 23.03 -21.91 11.45
C PHE A 274 22.66 -23.10 12.33
N GLU A 275 22.63 -24.34 11.80
CA GLU A 275 22.35 -25.57 12.52
C GLU A 275 23.60 -26.20 13.14
N GLY A 276 24.79 -25.72 12.81
CA GLY A 276 26.10 -26.12 13.39
C GLY A 276 26.51 -25.23 14.54
#